data_9356be1afc80be0a6a8d198b5488a36d
#
_entry.id   9356be1afc80be0a6a8d198b5488a36d
#
_cell.length_a   1.000
_cell.length_b   1.000
_cell.length_c   1.000
_cell.angle_alpha   90.00
_cell.angle_beta   90.00
_cell.angle_gamma   90.00
#
_symmetry.space_group_name_H-M   'P 1'
#
loop_
_entity.id
_entity.type
_entity.pdbx_description
1 polymer ?
#
loop_
_entity_poly.entity_id
_entity_poly.type
_entity_poly.pdbx_seq_one_letter_code
_entity_poly.pdbx_strand_id
1 'polypeptide(L)'
;MNNIRVTYSGLIAFAVSMTSVLTGITFTLIVTRKLSVEEFGIWSIVGSMTTYFMIVEPIVSFWSTRQIARGEEVGKTSLISSVIFSFCSVPIYLVLAYFVSFVNRSYFDTMILGVVLIPVSFISQTLTALNLGFKPQSASYGILAFEFLKIPAGLALVYFLNLGVNGAIIAVLVGYLGKIGILAFFGKEKLKGQFKKEIFQWWIKLSWLPLYSRINKLLGLVDVVIYTTITGSIVGAAYFSAAFAMANIISYATAISQGLIPKLLAKGSYDHVRETITRLMFFTIPLLGISIIFAKPALFALNPAYSNASVLVIMLGFKTFFYVLSSTFNDILVSIETIDIEKNPKYSVYIKSKLFLIPTINNIQYGIYIVVMIIVLFILNSTHQSQIELVKWWIFSGLITTIPFLIISWFLLQKHVKLSFPYISTIKYGIGTTASGLAFHMTSNFFINYHRSIYDFLPGVIFEAVIFLGIYLFTTYMLDEKTRLLLKAITTEFTNRN
;
A
#
# COMPACT_ATOMS: atom_id res chain seq x y z
N MET A 1 -4.66 25.23 -15.42
CA MET A 1 -5.37 24.18 -14.64
C MET A 1 -4.89 22.84 -15.16
N ASN A 2 -4.38 21.97 -14.28
CA ASN A 2 -3.93 20.64 -14.68
C ASN A 2 -5.13 19.81 -15.13
N ASN A 3 -5.12 19.37 -16.39
CA ASN A 3 -6.19 18.57 -16.98
C ASN A 3 -6.05 17.09 -16.54
N ILE A 4 -6.22 16.85 -15.21
CA ILE A 4 -6.04 15.52 -14.60
C ILE A 4 -7.28 14.68 -14.92
N ARG A 5 -7.08 13.62 -15.68
CA ARG A 5 -8.10 12.60 -15.98
C ARG A 5 -8.19 11.61 -14.82
N VAL A 6 -9.03 11.88 -13.84
CA VAL A 6 -9.17 11.12 -12.59
C VAL A 6 -9.38 9.63 -12.84
N THR A 7 -10.31 9.30 -13.75
CA THR A 7 -10.62 7.90 -14.12
C THR A 7 -9.40 7.16 -14.65
N TYR A 8 -8.75 7.75 -15.64
CA TYR A 8 -7.60 7.17 -16.31
C TYR A 8 -6.42 6.96 -15.36
N SER A 9 -6.09 7.99 -14.57
CA SER A 9 -5.00 7.91 -13.58
C SER A 9 -5.26 6.85 -12.50
N GLY A 10 -6.50 6.75 -12.01
CA GLY A 10 -6.87 5.75 -11.01
C GLY A 10 -6.84 4.32 -11.57
N LEU A 11 -7.34 4.10 -12.79
CA LEU A 11 -7.31 2.77 -13.43
C LEU A 11 -5.89 2.30 -13.73
N ILE A 12 -5.03 3.20 -14.23
CA ILE A 12 -3.61 2.87 -14.43
C ILE A 12 -2.95 2.53 -13.09
N ALA A 13 -3.18 3.34 -12.05
CA ALA A 13 -2.62 3.09 -10.74
C ALA A 13 -3.05 1.73 -10.19
N PHE A 14 -4.32 1.36 -10.37
CA PHE A 14 -4.82 0.05 -9.96
C PHE A 14 -4.19 -1.10 -10.74
N ALA A 15 -4.16 -1.02 -12.09
CA ALA A 15 -3.56 -2.05 -12.94
C ALA A 15 -2.06 -2.25 -12.60
N VAL A 16 -1.32 -1.15 -12.42
CA VAL A 16 0.09 -1.20 -12.01
C VAL A 16 0.26 -1.81 -10.62
N SER A 17 -0.64 -1.47 -9.68
CA SER A 17 -0.60 -2.07 -8.34
C SER A 17 -0.82 -3.59 -8.38
N MET A 18 -1.75 -4.08 -9.20
CA MET A 18 -1.95 -5.52 -9.41
C MET A 18 -0.73 -6.18 -10.05
N THR A 19 -0.12 -5.54 -11.05
CA THR A 19 1.13 -6.00 -11.66
C THR A 19 2.25 -6.08 -10.63
N SER A 20 2.38 -5.08 -9.75
CA SER A 20 3.40 -5.06 -8.70
C SER A 20 3.25 -6.20 -7.68
N VAL A 21 2.03 -6.69 -7.44
CA VAL A 21 1.83 -7.88 -6.61
C VAL A 21 2.49 -9.11 -7.25
N LEU A 22 2.19 -9.33 -8.53
CA LEU A 22 2.73 -10.49 -9.27
C LEU A 22 4.25 -10.42 -9.39
N THR A 23 4.78 -9.27 -9.75
CA THR A 23 6.23 -9.04 -9.88
C THR A 23 6.95 -9.12 -8.54
N GLY A 24 6.31 -8.63 -7.45
CA GLY A 24 6.81 -8.75 -6.10
C GLY A 24 6.97 -10.20 -5.64
N ILE A 25 5.94 -11.02 -5.87
CA ILE A 25 5.99 -12.47 -5.61
C ILE A 25 7.10 -13.13 -6.43
N THR A 26 7.18 -12.83 -7.73
CA THR A 26 8.21 -13.38 -8.63
C THR A 26 9.62 -13.03 -8.14
N PHE A 27 9.88 -11.78 -7.79
CA PHE A 27 11.18 -11.36 -7.27
C PHE A 27 11.52 -12.05 -5.94
N THR A 28 10.55 -12.14 -5.03
CA THR A 28 10.72 -12.83 -3.76
C THR A 28 11.08 -14.31 -3.99
N LEU A 29 10.41 -14.99 -4.92
CA LEU A 29 10.72 -16.36 -5.26
C LEU A 29 12.14 -16.52 -5.83
N ILE A 30 12.60 -15.61 -6.70
CA ILE A 30 13.97 -15.60 -7.22
C ILE A 30 14.98 -15.52 -6.07
N VAL A 31 14.76 -14.57 -5.15
CA VAL A 31 15.65 -14.32 -4.03
C VAL A 31 15.64 -15.49 -3.04
N THR A 32 14.47 -15.92 -2.56
CA THR A 32 14.36 -16.95 -1.53
C THR A 32 14.83 -18.33 -1.97
N ARG A 33 14.78 -18.65 -3.26
CA ARG A 33 15.25 -19.94 -3.79
C ARG A 33 16.76 -20.02 -3.97
N LYS A 34 17.45 -18.90 -3.98
CA LYS A 34 18.90 -18.81 -4.25
C LYS A 34 19.71 -18.38 -3.04
N LEU A 35 19.12 -17.61 -2.13
CA LEU A 35 19.79 -17.19 -0.92
C LEU A 35 19.73 -18.28 0.16
N SER A 36 20.80 -18.39 0.96
CA SER A 36 20.77 -19.13 2.21
C SER A 36 19.82 -18.46 3.22
N VAL A 37 19.45 -19.17 4.28
CA VAL A 37 18.59 -18.61 5.34
C VAL A 37 19.24 -17.39 5.99
N GLU A 38 20.56 -17.41 6.18
CA GLU A 38 21.33 -16.30 6.73
C GLU A 38 21.33 -15.10 5.79
N GLU A 39 21.62 -15.32 4.51
CA GLU A 39 21.61 -14.26 3.48
C GLU A 39 20.24 -13.62 3.36
N PHE A 40 19.15 -14.41 3.40
CA PHE A 40 17.80 -13.87 3.39
C PHE A 40 17.50 -13.05 4.66
N GLY A 41 18.04 -13.46 5.82
CA GLY A 41 17.99 -12.69 7.06
C GLY A 41 18.65 -11.31 6.90
N ILE A 42 19.85 -11.25 6.32
CA ILE A 42 20.56 -9.99 6.04
C ILE A 42 19.80 -9.10 5.07
N TRP A 43 19.25 -9.69 3.99
CA TRP A 43 18.35 -8.99 3.07
C TRP A 43 17.19 -8.30 3.80
N SER A 44 16.53 -9.02 4.72
CA SER A 44 15.45 -8.50 5.55
C SER A 44 15.89 -7.37 6.46
N ILE A 45 17.07 -7.49 7.08
CA ILE A 45 17.63 -6.45 7.96
C ILE A 45 17.90 -5.18 7.16
N VAL A 46 18.58 -5.26 6.00
CA VAL A 46 18.85 -4.10 5.13
C VAL A 46 17.56 -3.42 4.68
N GLY A 47 16.54 -4.20 4.29
CA GLY A 47 15.23 -3.70 3.92
C GLY A 47 14.51 -2.98 5.07
N SER A 48 14.53 -3.57 6.27
CA SER A 48 13.94 -2.99 7.48
C SER A 48 14.64 -1.69 7.88
N MET A 49 15.96 -1.69 7.91
CA MET A 49 16.76 -0.49 8.21
C MET A 49 16.43 0.64 7.22
N THR A 50 16.42 0.35 5.90
CA THR A 50 16.04 1.34 4.89
C THR A 50 14.64 1.91 5.16
N THR A 51 13.68 1.05 5.52
CA THR A 51 12.30 1.46 5.82
C THR A 51 12.22 2.38 7.04
N TYR A 52 13.00 2.13 8.09
CA TYR A 52 13.04 3.01 9.26
C TYR A 52 13.52 4.42 8.92
N PHE A 53 14.54 4.55 8.07
CA PHE A 53 15.00 5.88 7.65
C PHE A 53 14.00 6.60 6.75
N MET A 54 13.17 5.87 6.00
CA MET A 54 12.10 6.44 5.18
C MET A 54 10.95 7.04 6.01
N ILE A 55 10.91 6.90 7.33
CA ILE A 55 9.90 7.52 8.21
C ILE A 55 9.96 9.05 8.14
N VAL A 56 11.14 9.63 7.89
CA VAL A 56 11.36 11.10 7.83
C VAL A 56 11.01 11.67 6.45
N GLU A 57 10.97 10.84 5.40
CA GLU A 57 10.74 11.25 4.02
C GLU A 57 9.43 12.06 3.82
N PRO A 58 8.31 11.74 4.49
CA PRO A 58 7.07 12.49 4.35
C PRO A 58 7.16 13.98 4.70
N ILE A 59 8.19 14.42 5.41
CA ILE A 59 8.45 15.86 5.60
C ILE A 59 8.57 16.58 4.25
N VAL A 60 9.09 15.89 3.23
CA VAL A 60 9.24 16.44 1.89
C VAL A 60 8.05 16.07 1.00
N SER A 61 7.73 14.78 0.88
CA SER A 61 6.75 14.29 -0.09
C SER A 61 5.33 14.80 0.18
N PHE A 62 4.94 14.92 1.45
CA PHE A 62 3.60 15.42 1.83
C PHE A 62 3.35 16.84 1.32
N TRP A 63 4.29 17.76 1.59
CA TRP A 63 4.15 19.15 1.17
C TRP A 63 4.35 19.30 -0.34
N SER A 64 5.30 18.56 -0.93
CA SER A 64 5.56 18.58 -2.36
C SER A 64 4.32 18.25 -3.18
N THR A 65 3.62 17.16 -2.85
CA THR A 65 2.40 16.76 -3.56
C THR A 65 1.34 17.85 -3.50
N ARG A 66 1.12 18.45 -2.33
CA ARG A 66 0.08 19.46 -2.12
C ARG A 66 0.39 20.76 -2.88
N GLN A 67 1.61 21.26 -2.75
CA GLN A 67 2.02 22.50 -3.38
C GLN A 67 2.11 22.40 -4.91
N ILE A 68 2.66 21.29 -5.44
CA ILE A 68 2.67 21.02 -6.88
C ILE A 68 1.26 20.89 -7.46
N ALA A 69 0.34 20.22 -6.75
CA ALA A 69 -1.06 20.11 -7.19
C ALA A 69 -1.76 21.47 -7.30
N ARG A 70 -1.35 22.42 -6.49
CA ARG A 70 -1.84 23.82 -6.50
C ARG A 70 -1.12 24.73 -7.50
N GLY A 71 -0.14 24.19 -8.23
CA GLY A 71 0.60 24.93 -9.25
C GLY A 71 1.86 25.65 -8.75
N GLU A 72 2.24 25.46 -7.48
CA GLU A 72 3.47 26.06 -6.96
C GLU A 72 4.72 25.41 -7.53
N GLU A 73 5.76 26.23 -7.76
CA GLU A 73 7.05 25.80 -8.26
C GLU A 73 8.00 25.43 -7.12
N VAL A 74 7.83 24.20 -6.59
CA VAL A 74 8.64 23.70 -5.46
C VAL A 74 9.48 22.47 -5.79
N GLY A 75 9.45 22.01 -7.04
CA GLY A 75 10.09 20.73 -7.41
C GLY A 75 11.60 20.70 -7.15
N LYS A 76 12.33 21.78 -7.45
CA LYS A 76 13.76 21.90 -7.12
C LYS A 76 14.00 21.88 -5.62
N THR A 77 13.19 22.59 -4.88
CA THR A 77 13.25 22.63 -3.39
C THR A 77 13.00 21.23 -2.84
N SER A 78 11.98 20.50 -3.35
CA SER A 78 11.69 19.14 -2.94
C SER A 78 12.87 18.19 -3.15
N LEU A 79 13.48 18.23 -4.33
CA LEU A 79 14.61 17.36 -4.66
C LEU A 79 15.81 17.63 -3.76
N ILE A 80 16.21 18.90 -3.61
CA ILE A 80 17.34 19.27 -2.76
C ILE A 80 17.07 18.93 -1.30
N SER A 81 15.86 19.18 -0.79
CA SER A 81 15.48 18.82 0.58
C SER A 81 15.59 17.30 0.81
N SER A 82 15.14 16.50 -0.17
CA SER A 82 15.23 15.05 -0.12
C SER A 82 16.69 14.58 -0.05
N VAL A 83 17.56 15.18 -0.85
CA VAL A 83 19.00 14.90 -0.82
C VAL A 83 19.59 15.25 0.54
N ILE A 84 19.27 16.41 1.10
CA ILE A 84 19.74 16.81 2.45
C ILE A 84 19.32 15.81 3.52
N PHE A 85 18.03 15.45 3.58
CA PHE A 85 17.52 14.48 4.56
C PHE A 85 18.15 13.10 4.38
N SER A 86 18.36 12.64 3.15
CA SER A 86 19.00 11.37 2.87
C SER A 86 20.45 11.35 3.34
N PHE A 87 21.22 12.40 3.07
CA PHE A 87 22.62 12.50 3.53
C PHE A 87 22.71 12.59 5.06
N CYS A 88 21.77 13.25 5.74
CA CYS A 88 21.71 13.22 7.21
C CYS A 88 21.40 11.83 7.76
N SER A 89 20.68 11.00 7.01
CA SER A 89 20.32 9.62 7.41
C SER A 89 21.47 8.64 7.23
N VAL A 90 22.37 8.86 6.26
CA VAL A 90 23.48 7.95 5.93
C VAL A 90 24.42 7.68 7.12
N PRO A 91 24.95 8.69 7.85
CA PRO A 91 25.84 8.43 8.99
C PRO A 91 25.16 7.61 10.09
N ILE A 92 23.88 7.88 10.36
CA ILE A 92 23.11 7.16 11.38
C ILE A 92 22.93 5.70 10.96
N TYR A 93 22.65 5.46 9.67
CA TYR A 93 22.56 4.10 9.13
C TYR A 93 23.91 3.36 9.28
N LEU A 94 25.04 3.99 8.94
CA LEU A 94 26.37 3.39 9.05
C LEU A 94 26.71 2.98 10.48
N VAL A 95 26.36 3.83 11.46
CA VAL A 95 26.53 3.50 12.88
C VAL A 95 25.69 2.28 13.26
N LEU A 96 24.42 2.25 12.86
CA LEU A 96 23.56 1.10 13.14
C LEU A 96 24.04 -0.17 12.41
N ALA A 97 24.47 -0.07 11.15
CA ALA A 97 25.03 -1.18 10.39
C ALA A 97 26.28 -1.75 11.06
N TYR A 98 27.14 -0.89 11.61
CA TYR A 98 28.31 -1.31 12.38
C TYR A 98 27.90 -2.10 13.63
N PHE A 99 26.95 -1.62 14.43
CA PHE A 99 26.48 -2.34 15.61
C PHE A 99 25.84 -3.67 15.26
N VAL A 100 24.98 -3.71 14.23
CA VAL A 100 24.31 -4.94 13.80
C VAL A 100 25.32 -5.97 13.29
N SER A 101 26.32 -5.54 12.50
CA SER A 101 27.38 -6.43 11.99
C SER A 101 28.32 -6.92 13.09
N PHE A 102 28.60 -6.08 14.10
CA PHE A 102 29.42 -6.44 15.23
C PHE A 102 28.76 -7.57 16.05
N VAL A 103 27.46 -7.50 16.28
CA VAL A 103 26.70 -8.54 16.98
C VAL A 103 26.65 -9.85 16.18
N ASN A 104 26.47 -9.77 14.87
CA ASN A 104 26.27 -10.94 14.01
C ASN A 104 27.55 -11.46 13.32
N ARG A 105 28.70 -10.84 13.55
CA ARG A 105 30.05 -11.19 13.03
C ARG A 105 30.14 -11.42 11.51
N SER A 106 29.23 -10.87 10.70
CA SER A 106 29.26 -11.10 9.27
C SER A 106 28.50 -10.03 8.46
N TYR A 107 28.84 -9.91 7.18
CA TYR A 107 28.11 -9.12 6.17
C TYR A 107 28.16 -7.59 6.32
N PHE A 108 29.20 -7.02 6.94
CA PHE A 108 29.34 -5.57 7.04
C PHE A 108 29.39 -4.90 5.65
N ASP A 109 30.10 -5.49 4.70
CA ASP A 109 30.21 -5.00 3.32
C ASP A 109 28.84 -4.95 2.62
N THR A 110 28.00 -5.96 2.84
CA THR A 110 26.63 -5.99 2.33
C THR A 110 25.78 -4.89 2.94
N MET A 111 25.95 -4.62 4.24
CA MET A 111 25.23 -3.52 4.90
C MET A 111 25.70 -2.16 4.40
N ILE A 112 27.02 -1.98 4.12
CA ILE A 112 27.55 -0.76 3.47
C ILE A 112 26.90 -0.57 2.09
N LEU A 113 26.82 -1.62 1.27
CA LEU A 113 26.13 -1.55 -0.01
C LEU A 113 24.66 -1.11 0.16
N GLY A 114 24.00 -1.57 1.22
CA GLY A 114 22.64 -1.16 1.58
C GLY A 114 22.46 0.34 1.85
N VAL A 115 23.53 1.06 2.22
CA VAL A 115 23.50 2.52 2.42
C VAL A 115 22.99 3.25 1.19
N VAL A 116 23.35 2.79 -0.01
CA VAL A 116 22.98 3.42 -1.29
C VAL A 116 21.47 3.40 -1.51
N LEU A 117 20.76 2.46 -0.90
CA LEU A 117 19.30 2.41 -0.98
C LEU A 117 18.64 3.65 -0.35
N ILE A 118 19.25 4.27 0.66
CA ILE A 118 18.65 5.42 1.35
C ILE A 118 18.48 6.61 0.42
N PRO A 119 19.55 7.22 -0.15
CA PRO A 119 19.38 8.39 -1.01
C PRO A 119 18.55 8.07 -2.26
N VAL A 120 18.72 6.88 -2.83
CA VAL A 120 17.95 6.46 -4.00
C VAL A 120 16.45 6.33 -3.67
N SER A 121 16.10 5.77 -2.52
CA SER A 121 14.71 5.67 -2.07
C SER A 121 14.10 7.04 -1.77
N PHE A 122 14.82 7.94 -1.09
CA PHE A 122 14.38 9.30 -0.82
C PHE A 122 14.07 10.06 -2.12
N ILE A 123 15.02 10.07 -3.07
CA ILE A 123 14.86 10.73 -4.38
C ILE A 123 13.68 10.13 -5.14
N SER A 124 13.59 8.78 -5.19
CA SER A 124 12.51 8.07 -5.85
C SER A 124 11.14 8.45 -5.28
N GLN A 125 11.02 8.50 -3.95
CA GLN A 125 9.75 8.82 -3.29
C GLN A 125 9.35 10.28 -3.49
N THR A 126 10.32 11.22 -3.39
CA THR A 126 10.09 12.63 -3.66
C THR A 126 9.65 12.89 -5.11
N LEU A 127 10.29 12.22 -6.09
CA LEU A 127 9.87 12.33 -7.48
C LEU A 127 8.49 11.69 -7.71
N THR A 128 8.16 10.62 -6.99
CA THR A 128 6.81 10.02 -7.02
C THR A 128 5.78 11.04 -6.51
N ALA A 129 6.03 11.67 -5.37
CA ALA A 129 5.16 12.68 -4.77
C ALA A 129 4.96 13.90 -5.67
N LEU A 130 6.04 14.37 -6.30
CA LEU A 130 6.02 15.46 -7.26
C LEU A 130 5.14 15.11 -8.47
N ASN A 131 5.36 13.95 -9.08
CA ASN A 131 4.58 13.48 -10.23
C ASN A 131 3.10 13.26 -9.86
N LEU A 132 2.82 12.73 -8.69
CA LEU A 132 1.46 12.56 -8.18
C LEU A 132 0.69 13.89 -8.12
N GLY A 133 1.37 14.98 -7.79
CA GLY A 133 0.77 16.31 -7.69
C GLY A 133 0.26 16.91 -9.01
N PHE A 134 0.89 16.57 -10.17
CA PHE A 134 0.49 17.17 -11.45
C PHE A 134 0.09 16.17 -12.54
N LYS A 135 0.64 14.95 -12.52
CA LYS A 135 0.39 13.89 -13.52
C LYS A 135 0.38 12.53 -12.83
N PRO A 136 -0.68 12.17 -12.09
CA PRO A 136 -0.71 10.98 -11.25
C PRO A 136 -0.33 9.67 -11.96
N GLN A 137 -0.71 9.50 -13.23
CA GLN A 137 -0.37 8.31 -14.01
C GLN A 137 1.14 8.12 -14.21
N SER A 138 1.93 9.20 -14.22
CA SER A 138 3.39 9.09 -14.36
C SER A 138 4.04 8.47 -13.12
N ALA A 139 3.45 8.65 -11.93
CA ALA A 139 3.87 7.93 -10.73
C ALA A 139 3.75 6.41 -10.92
N SER A 140 2.65 5.96 -11.53
CA SER A 140 2.43 4.54 -11.85
C SER A 140 3.43 4.02 -12.90
N TYR A 141 3.76 4.80 -13.93
CA TYR A 141 4.79 4.41 -14.90
C TYR A 141 6.17 4.26 -14.26
N GLY A 142 6.49 5.08 -13.26
CA GLY A 142 7.70 4.91 -12.45
C GLY A 142 7.73 3.57 -11.70
N ILE A 143 6.58 3.14 -11.14
CA ILE A 143 6.46 1.84 -10.48
C ILE A 143 6.65 0.70 -11.49
N LEU A 144 6.04 0.78 -12.67
CA LEU A 144 6.25 -0.21 -13.74
C LEU A 144 7.73 -0.32 -14.13
N ALA A 145 8.42 0.81 -14.31
CA ALA A 145 9.85 0.79 -14.63
C ALA A 145 10.68 0.10 -13.55
N PHE A 146 10.35 0.35 -12.26
CA PHE A 146 10.97 -0.34 -11.13
C PHE A 146 10.80 -1.85 -11.23
N GLU A 147 9.56 -2.31 -11.43
CA GLU A 147 9.24 -3.74 -11.46
C GLU A 147 9.88 -4.44 -12.67
N PHE A 148 9.77 -3.85 -13.87
CA PHE A 148 10.31 -4.41 -15.09
C PHE A 148 11.84 -4.47 -15.13
N LEU A 149 12.54 -3.59 -14.44
CA LEU A 149 14.00 -3.63 -14.36
C LEU A 149 14.52 -4.49 -13.21
N LYS A 150 13.83 -4.49 -12.08
CA LYS A 150 14.20 -5.28 -10.89
C LYS A 150 14.22 -6.78 -11.17
N ILE A 151 13.21 -7.32 -11.90
CA ILE A 151 13.10 -8.76 -12.16
C ILE A 151 14.24 -9.28 -13.03
N PRO A 152 14.51 -8.74 -14.24
CA PRO A 152 15.63 -9.19 -15.04
C PRO A 152 16.97 -9.01 -14.34
N ALA A 153 17.17 -7.89 -13.61
CA ALA A 153 18.38 -7.67 -12.83
C ALA A 153 18.52 -8.73 -11.71
N GLY A 154 17.41 -9.08 -11.01
CA GLY A 154 17.41 -10.14 -10.02
C GLY A 154 17.75 -11.51 -10.61
N LEU A 155 17.17 -11.85 -11.76
CA LEU A 155 17.52 -13.08 -12.48
C LEU A 155 19.00 -13.08 -12.89
N ALA A 156 19.50 -12.00 -13.46
CA ALA A 156 20.90 -11.91 -13.87
C ALA A 156 21.87 -12.00 -12.69
N LEU A 157 21.66 -11.18 -11.66
CA LEU A 157 22.62 -11.00 -10.57
C LEU A 157 22.51 -12.08 -9.49
N VAL A 158 21.28 -12.48 -9.11
CA VAL A 158 21.09 -13.46 -8.05
C VAL A 158 21.06 -14.87 -8.60
N TYR A 159 20.36 -15.13 -9.71
CA TYR A 159 20.17 -16.48 -10.23
C TYR A 159 21.34 -16.95 -11.08
N PHE A 160 21.78 -16.16 -12.08
CA PHE A 160 22.84 -16.56 -13.02
C PHE A 160 24.24 -16.26 -12.48
N LEU A 161 24.49 -15.07 -11.94
CA LEU A 161 25.80 -14.68 -11.44
C LEU A 161 26.05 -15.09 -9.99
N ASN A 162 25.05 -15.60 -9.26
CA ASN A 162 25.14 -16.07 -7.88
C ASN A 162 25.78 -15.05 -6.91
N LEU A 163 25.47 -13.74 -7.07
CA LEU A 163 26.01 -12.67 -6.21
C LEU A 163 25.33 -12.59 -4.83
N GLY A 164 24.50 -13.56 -4.47
CA GLY A 164 23.85 -13.63 -3.16
C GLY A 164 23.02 -12.37 -2.84
N VAL A 165 23.11 -11.94 -1.58
CA VAL A 165 22.39 -10.72 -1.10
C VAL A 165 22.82 -9.46 -1.84
N ASN A 166 24.10 -9.33 -2.18
CA ASN A 166 24.62 -8.18 -2.91
C ASN A 166 23.93 -8.06 -4.29
N GLY A 167 23.74 -9.19 -4.97
CA GLY A 167 22.97 -9.24 -6.21
C GLY A 167 21.52 -8.76 -6.05
N ALA A 168 20.86 -9.14 -4.96
CA ALA A 168 19.50 -8.71 -4.66
C ALA A 168 19.42 -7.19 -4.39
N ILE A 169 20.37 -6.64 -3.62
CA ILE A 169 20.46 -5.19 -3.35
C ILE A 169 20.67 -4.42 -4.65
N ILE A 170 21.62 -4.85 -5.49
CA ILE A 170 21.91 -4.20 -6.77
C ILE A 170 20.70 -4.28 -7.71
N ALA A 171 19.97 -5.40 -7.75
CA ALA A 171 18.76 -5.53 -8.56
C ALA A 171 17.68 -4.51 -8.16
N VAL A 172 17.49 -4.29 -6.86
CA VAL A 172 16.58 -3.26 -6.35
C VAL A 172 17.07 -1.85 -6.69
N LEU A 173 18.38 -1.59 -6.59
CA LEU A 173 18.97 -0.31 -7.00
C LEU A 173 18.75 -0.03 -8.48
N VAL A 174 18.92 -1.01 -9.36
CA VAL A 174 18.63 -0.90 -10.81
C VAL A 174 17.16 -0.56 -11.03
N GLY A 175 16.25 -1.21 -10.31
CA GLY A 175 14.82 -0.89 -10.34
C GLY A 175 14.55 0.57 -9.94
N TYR A 176 15.12 1.03 -8.83
CA TYR A 176 14.98 2.43 -8.39
C TYR A 176 15.57 3.44 -9.39
N LEU A 177 16.72 3.16 -9.98
CA LEU A 177 17.32 4.02 -11.01
C LEU A 177 16.39 4.16 -12.22
N GLY A 178 15.79 3.07 -12.67
CA GLY A 178 14.78 3.12 -13.74
C GLY A 178 13.56 3.93 -13.35
N LYS A 179 13.04 3.75 -12.12
CA LYS A 179 11.94 4.54 -11.58
C LYS A 179 12.28 6.02 -11.56
N ILE A 180 13.45 6.39 -11.04
CA ILE A 180 13.94 7.78 -10.99
C ILE A 180 14.04 8.35 -12.40
N GLY A 181 14.60 7.61 -13.37
CA GLY A 181 14.72 8.05 -14.76
C GLY A 181 13.36 8.41 -15.38
N ILE A 182 12.37 7.51 -15.26
CA ILE A 182 11.01 7.74 -15.77
C ILE A 182 10.34 8.93 -15.06
N LEU A 183 10.41 8.99 -13.74
CA LEU A 183 9.81 10.07 -12.97
C LEU A 183 10.46 11.43 -13.23
N ALA A 184 11.78 11.48 -13.37
CA ALA A 184 12.51 12.68 -13.73
C ALA A 184 12.19 13.14 -15.16
N PHE A 185 12.05 12.21 -16.11
CA PHE A 185 11.65 12.53 -17.48
C PHE A 185 10.27 13.22 -17.51
N PHE A 186 9.25 12.66 -16.84
CA PHE A 186 7.94 13.28 -16.77
C PHE A 186 7.90 14.55 -15.91
N GLY A 187 8.72 14.62 -14.86
CA GLY A 187 8.81 15.72 -13.91
C GLY A 187 9.76 16.86 -14.31
N LYS A 188 10.49 16.73 -15.43
CA LYS A 188 11.59 17.64 -15.82
C LYS A 188 11.25 19.13 -15.77
N GLU A 189 10.05 19.51 -16.19
CA GLU A 189 9.60 20.90 -16.17
C GLU A 189 9.35 21.42 -14.76
N LYS A 190 8.83 20.55 -13.87
CA LYS A 190 8.60 20.90 -12.46
C LYS A 190 9.89 20.94 -11.64
N LEU A 191 10.95 20.30 -12.11
CA LEU A 191 12.29 20.35 -11.51
C LEU A 191 13.08 21.60 -11.90
N LYS A 192 12.65 22.35 -12.93
CA LYS A 192 13.19 23.66 -13.27
C LYS A 192 12.85 24.65 -12.17
N GLY A 193 13.70 25.61 -11.92
CA GLY A 193 13.49 26.64 -10.91
C GLY A 193 14.66 26.70 -9.91
N GLN A 194 14.48 27.48 -8.86
CA GLN A 194 15.50 27.70 -7.84
C GLN A 194 15.09 27.04 -6.52
N PHE A 195 16.08 26.73 -5.68
CA PHE A 195 15.85 26.30 -4.32
C PHE A 195 15.29 27.47 -3.51
N LYS A 196 14.13 27.30 -2.91
CA LYS A 196 13.44 28.30 -2.08
C LYS A 196 13.66 27.97 -0.60
N LYS A 197 14.65 28.65 0.01
CA LYS A 197 15.05 28.43 1.42
C LYS A 197 13.87 28.64 2.38
N GLU A 198 13.01 29.63 2.12
CA GLU A 198 11.84 29.95 2.94
C GLU A 198 10.85 28.77 2.98
N ILE A 199 10.61 28.11 1.84
CA ILE A 199 9.74 26.95 1.75
C ILE A 199 10.34 25.76 2.50
N PHE A 200 11.64 25.51 2.35
CA PHE A 200 12.34 24.47 3.08
C PHE A 200 12.26 24.67 4.61
N GLN A 201 12.50 25.89 5.09
CA GLN A 201 12.37 26.24 6.51
C GLN A 201 10.94 26.06 7.00
N TRP A 202 9.96 26.41 6.18
CA TRP A 202 8.55 26.22 6.49
C TRP A 202 8.19 24.72 6.60
N TRP A 203 8.71 23.87 5.71
CA TRP A 203 8.51 22.42 5.82
C TRP A 203 9.13 21.83 7.07
N ILE A 204 10.33 22.28 7.46
CA ILE A 204 10.96 21.85 8.72
C ILE A 204 10.10 22.28 9.91
N LYS A 205 9.64 23.53 9.92
CA LYS A 205 8.78 24.06 11.00
C LYS A 205 7.49 23.26 11.13
N LEU A 206 6.92 22.76 10.05
CA LEU A 206 5.69 21.98 10.03
C LEU A 206 5.92 20.46 9.89
N SER A 207 7.15 19.99 10.04
CA SER A 207 7.52 18.58 9.94
C SER A 207 6.78 17.68 10.93
N TRP A 208 6.41 18.21 12.09
CA TRP A 208 5.64 17.50 13.10
C TRP A 208 4.30 16.97 12.56
N LEU A 209 3.68 17.63 11.62
CA LEU A 209 2.36 17.26 11.07
C LEU A 209 2.43 15.98 10.20
N PRO A 210 3.27 15.89 9.16
CA PRO A 210 3.45 14.65 8.42
C PRO A 210 4.06 13.52 9.27
N LEU A 211 4.92 13.81 10.24
CA LEU A 211 5.46 12.81 11.15
C LEU A 211 4.36 12.28 12.09
N TYR A 212 3.55 13.16 12.65
CA TYR A 212 2.40 12.78 13.49
C TYR A 212 1.44 11.85 12.75
N SER A 213 1.24 12.08 11.45
CA SER A 213 0.41 11.21 10.61
C SER A 213 1.00 9.81 10.39
N ARG A 214 2.28 9.58 10.73
CA ARG A 214 2.94 8.26 10.62
C ARG A 214 2.91 7.43 11.89
N ILE A 215 2.51 8.00 13.02
CA ILE A 215 2.47 7.31 14.32
C ILE A 215 1.60 6.04 14.23
N ASN A 216 0.43 6.12 13.60
CA ASN A 216 -0.44 4.96 13.42
C ASN A 216 0.23 3.80 12.67
N LYS A 217 1.10 4.09 11.69
CA LYS A 217 1.85 3.07 10.96
C LYS A 217 2.92 2.42 11.84
N LEU A 218 3.58 3.21 12.69
CA LEU A 218 4.53 2.68 13.67
C LEU A 218 3.83 1.79 14.69
N LEU A 219 2.69 2.22 15.21
CA LEU A 219 1.87 1.45 16.13
C LEU A 219 1.42 0.11 15.49
N GLY A 220 1.13 0.11 14.19
CA GLY A 220 0.75 -1.10 13.46
C GLY A 220 1.87 -2.13 13.28
N LEU A 221 3.14 -1.76 13.54
CA LEU A 221 4.27 -2.70 13.53
C LEU A 221 4.50 -3.36 14.91
N VAL A 222 3.93 -2.78 15.96
CA VAL A 222 4.13 -3.25 17.34
C VAL A 222 3.20 -4.42 17.69
N ASP A 223 2.12 -4.61 16.96
CA ASP A 223 1.10 -5.62 17.27
C ASP A 223 1.65 -7.05 17.21
N VAL A 224 2.50 -7.37 16.23
CA VAL A 224 3.18 -8.68 16.13
C VAL A 224 4.12 -8.89 17.33
N VAL A 225 4.83 -7.85 17.76
CA VAL A 225 5.74 -7.90 18.91
C VAL A 225 4.94 -8.15 20.19
N ILE A 226 3.84 -7.43 20.39
CA ILE A 226 2.95 -7.63 21.54
C ILE A 226 2.39 -9.05 21.57
N TYR A 227 1.91 -9.56 20.42
CA TYR A 227 1.41 -10.92 20.30
C TYR A 227 2.48 -11.94 20.74
N THR A 228 3.68 -11.87 20.15
CA THR A 228 4.76 -12.82 20.44
C THR A 228 5.24 -12.73 21.89
N THR A 229 5.26 -11.52 22.48
CA THR A 229 5.64 -11.31 23.87
C THR A 229 4.62 -11.92 24.84
N ILE A 230 3.32 -11.73 24.59
CA ILE A 230 2.24 -12.24 25.47
C ILE A 230 2.12 -13.76 25.35
N THR A 231 2.16 -14.30 24.13
CA THR A 231 1.89 -15.71 23.86
C THR A 231 3.12 -16.60 23.93
N GLY A 232 4.33 -16.00 23.87
CA GLY A 232 5.60 -16.74 23.77
C GLY A 232 5.74 -17.54 22.46
N SER A 233 4.88 -17.31 21.46
CA SER A 233 4.79 -18.11 20.25
C SER A 233 4.98 -17.30 18.98
N ILE A 234 5.93 -17.75 18.15
CA ILE A 234 6.15 -17.21 16.79
C ILE A 234 5.18 -17.83 15.79
N VAL A 235 4.61 -19.02 16.10
CA VAL A 235 3.73 -19.75 15.18
C VAL A 235 2.46 -18.96 14.83
N GLY A 236 1.83 -18.33 15.82
CA GLY A 236 0.66 -17.49 15.58
C GLY A 236 0.99 -16.27 14.71
N ALA A 237 2.15 -15.65 14.92
CA ALA A 237 2.61 -14.56 14.06
C ALA A 237 2.83 -15.01 12.61
N ALA A 238 3.29 -16.24 12.38
CA ALA A 238 3.42 -16.83 11.04
C ALA A 238 2.05 -17.04 10.39
N TYR A 239 1.06 -17.57 11.10
CA TYR A 239 -0.32 -17.69 10.62
C TYR A 239 -0.92 -16.32 10.27
N PHE A 240 -0.72 -15.32 11.15
CA PHE A 240 -1.16 -13.95 10.88
C PHE A 240 -0.53 -13.38 9.62
N SER A 241 0.80 -13.49 9.47
CA SER A 241 1.54 -12.95 8.33
C SER A 241 1.12 -13.60 7.01
N ALA A 242 0.94 -14.94 6.99
CA ALA A 242 0.46 -15.65 5.82
C ALA A 242 -0.96 -15.22 5.44
N ALA A 243 -1.87 -15.13 6.42
CA ALA A 243 -3.24 -14.69 6.17
C ALA A 243 -3.30 -13.21 5.75
N PHE A 244 -2.49 -12.34 6.36
CA PHE A 244 -2.41 -10.93 6.00
C PHE A 244 -1.90 -10.72 4.57
N ALA A 245 -0.89 -11.48 4.12
CA ALA A 245 -0.39 -11.39 2.75
C ALA A 245 -1.51 -11.67 1.73
N MET A 246 -2.39 -12.63 2.00
CA MET A 246 -3.53 -12.95 1.12
C MET A 246 -4.64 -11.90 1.20
N ALA A 247 -5.01 -11.46 2.38
CA ALA A 247 -6.07 -10.47 2.57
C ALA A 247 -5.68 -9.07 2.08
N ASN A 248 -4.40 -8.73 2.10
CA ASN A 248 -3.89 -7.41 1.74
C ASN A 248 -4.07 -7.05 0.26
N ILE A 249 -4.40 -8.01 -0.60
CA ILE A 249 -4.73 -7.75 -2.01
C ILE A 249 -5.85 -6.70 -2.15
N ILE A 250 -6.77 -6.64 -1.19
CA ILE A 250 -7.88 -5.69 -1.15
C ILE A 250 -7.36 -4.24 -1.03
N SER A 251 -6.25 -4.03 -0.34
CA SER A 251 -5.68 -2.69 -0.11
C SER A 251 -5.23 -1.99 -1.39
N TYR A 252 -4.89 -2.75 -2.44
CA TYR A 252 -4.49 -2.19 -3.73
C TYR A 252 -5.63 -1.45 -4.45
N ALA A 253 -6.88 -1.68 -4.08
CA ALA A 253 -8.01 -0.91 -4.59
C ALA A 253 -7.92 0.59 -4.24
N THR A 254 -7.20 0.98 -3.17
CA THR A 254 -6.96 2.39 -2.82
C THR A 254 -6.26 3.15 -3.93
N ALA A 255 -5.52 2.48 -4.82
CA ALA A 255 -4.87 3.10 -5.97
C ALA A 255 -5.86 3.82 -6.91
N ILE A 256 -7.14 3.40 -6.93
CA ILE A 256 -8.20 4.06 -7.70
C ILE A 256 -8.38 5.53 -7.29
N SER A 257 -8.16 5.87 -6.02
CA SER A 257 -8.29 7.25 -5.53
C SER A 257 -7.09 8.15 -5.85
N GLN A 258 -5.97 7.62 -6.33
CA GLN A 258 -4.74 8.40 -6.58
C GLN A 258 -4.96 9.56 -7.58
N GLY A 259 -5.82 9.38 -8.58
CA GLY A 259 -6.16 10.44 -9.53
C GLY A 259 -7.05 11.55 -8.96
N LEU A 260 -7.81 11.25 -7.90
CA LEU A 260 -8.71 12.20 -7.25
C LEU A 260 -7.96 13.18 -6.34
N ILE A 261 -6.97 12.71 -5.58
CA ILE A 261 -6.23 13.49 -4.59
C ILE A 261 -5.69 14.82 -5.16
N PRO A 262 -4.87 14.83 -6.22
CA PRO A 262 -4.34 16.09 -6.75
C PRO A 262 -5.41 16.99 -7.36
N LYS A 263 -6.53 16.43 -7.83
CA LYS A 263 -7.66 17.24 -8.34
C LYS A 263 -8.37 17.97 -7.21
N LEU A 264 -8.58 17.32 -6.07
CA LEU A 264 -9.15 17.97 -4.88
C LEU A 264 -8.20 19.02 -4.31
N LEU A 265 -6.89 18.73 -4.24
CA LEU A 265 -5.87 19.67 -3.79
C LEU A 265 -5.82 20.95 -4.65
N ALA A 266 -6.07 20.83 -5.95
CA ALA A 266 -6.15 21.96 -6.88
C ALA A 266 -7.48 22.76 -6.80
N LYS A 267 -8.29 22.59 -5.74
CA LYS A 267 -9.63 23.16 -5.57
C LYS A 267 -10.61 22.75 -6.71
N GLY A 268 -10.49 21.52 -7.18
CA GLY A 268 -11.40 20.95 -8.17
C GLY A 268 -12.79 20.66 -7.61
N SER A 269 -13.75 20.42 -8.50
CA SER A 269 -15.12 20.03 -8.15
C SER A 269 -15.17 18.69 -7.40
N TYR A 270 -16.12 18.57 -6.46
CA TYR A 270 -16.38 17.34 -5.70
C TYR A 270 -17.17 16.29 -6.50
N ASP A 271 -17.58 16.57 -7.74
CA ASP A 271 -18.40 15.67 -8.57
C ASP A 271 -17.75 14.30 -8.78
N HIS A 272 -16.42 14.27 -8.87
CA HIS A 272 -15.67 13.03 -9.05
C HIS A 272 -15.55 12.15 -7.79
N VAL A 273 -15.88 12.68 -6.59
CA VAL A 273 -15.75 11.93 -5.34
C VAL A 273 -16.70 10.73 -5.34
N ARG A 274 -17.99 10.96 -5.66
CA ARG A 274 -18.98 9.89 -5.73
C ARG A 274 -18.61 8.83 -6.76
N GLU A 275 -18.13 9.25 -7.91
CA GLU A 275 -17.70 8.35 -8.98
C GLU A 275 -16.48 7.52 -8.55
N THR A 276 -15.50 8.13 -7.88
CA THR A 276 -14.34 7.43 -7.36
C THR A 276 -14.73 6.40 -6.30
N ILE A 277 -15.65 6.74 -5.38
CA ILE A 277 -16.18 5.77 -4.39
C ILE A 277 -16.91 4.62 -5.10
N THR A 278 -17.69 4.90 -6.15
CA THR A 278 -18.36 3.84 -6.92
C THR A 278 -17.34 2.89 -7.57
N ARG A 279 -16.28 3.42 -8.16
CA ARG A 279 -15.19 2.63 -8.75
C ARG A 279 -14.40 1.86 -7.69
N LEU A 280 -14.15 2.49 -6.54
CA LEU A 280 -13.52 1.80 -5.41
C LEU A 280 -14.32 0.57 -5.02
N MET A 281 -15.66 0.68 -4.90
CA MET A 281 -16.54 -0.44 -4.59
C MET A 281 -16.50 -1.53 -5.67
N PHE A 282 -16.51 -1.12 -6.95
CA PHE A 282 -16.43 -2.04 -8.08
C PHE A 282 -15.20 -2.96 -8.03
N PHE A 283 -14.05 -2.46 -7.56
CA PHE A 283 -12.83 -3.24 -7.44
C PHE A 283 -12.69 -3.91 -6.05
N THR A 284 -13.08 -3.23 -4.98
CA THR A 284 -12.86 -3.73 -3.60
C THR A 284 -13.76 -4.93 -3.28
N ILE A 285 -15.01 -4.94 -3.76
CA ILE A 285 -15.97 -6.02 -3.48
C ILE A 285 -15.54 -7.36 -4.07
N PRO A 286 -15.16 -7.46 -5.36
CA PRO A 286 -14.68 -8.73 -5.90
C PRO A 286 -13.34 -9.16 -5.30
N LEU A 287 -12.44 -8.23 -4.94
CA LEU A 287 -11.20 -8.56 -4.23
C LEU A 287 -11.48 -9.12 -2.82
N LEU A 288 -12.49 -8.60 -2.13
CA LEU A 288 -12.98 -9.21 -0.88
C LEU A 288 -13.53 -10.62 -1.16
N GLY A 289 -14.35 -10.78 -2.19
CA GLY A 289 -14.88 -12.09 -2.60
C GLY A 289 -13.78 -13.10 -2.90
N ILE A 290 -12.76 -12.69 -3.68
CA ILE A 290 -11.57 -13.52 -3.96
C ILE A 290 -10.87 -13.89 -2.64
N SER A 291 -10.64 -12.91 -1.76
CA SER A 291 -9.99 -13.16 -0.47
C SER A 291 -10.74 -14.17 0.40
N ILE A 292 -12.07 -14.17 0.35
CA ILE A 292 -12.92 -15.12 1.11
C ILE A 292 -12.91 -16.51 0.44
N ILE A 293 -13.19 -16.55 -0.85
CA ILE A 293 -13.44 -17.80 -1.59
C ILE A 293 -12.14 -18.57 -1.82
N PHE A 294 -11.07 -17.87 -2.15
CA PHE A 294 -9.76 -18.46 -2.37
C PHE A 294 -8.89 -18.52 -1.09
N ALA A 295 -9.45 -18.26 0.10
CA ALA A 295 -8.69 -18.27 1.36
C ALA A 295 -7.89 -19.56 1.56
N LYS A 296 -8.56 -20.71 1.43
CA LYS A 296 -7.91 -22.02 1.61
C LYS A 296 -6.96 -22.38 0.46
N PRO A 297 -7.33 -22.27 -0.84
CA PRO A 297 -6.40 -22.46 -1.94
C PRO A 297 -5.17 -21.56 -1.87
N ALA A 298 -5.33 -20.29 -1.57
CA ALA A 298 -4.23 -19.33 -1.50
C ALA A 298 -3.24 -19.65 -0.37
N LEU A 299 -3.73 -20.00 0.81
CA LEU A 299 -2.86 -20.44 1.92
C LEU A 299 -2.18 -21.76 1.61
N PHE A 300 -2.86 -22.70 0.98
CA PHE A 300 -2.26 -23.98 0.56
C PHE A 300 -1.14 -23.76 -0.47
N ALA A 301 -1.30 -22.81 -1.39
CA ALA A 301 -0.26 -22.41 -2.34
C ALA A 301 1.00 -21.88 -1.66
N LEU A 302 0.85 -21.13 -0.55
CA LEU A 302 1.97 -20.67 0.25
C LEU A 302 2.66 -21.84 0.97
N ASN A 303 1.89 -22.57 1.76
CA ASN A 303 2.33 -23.79 2.44
C ASN A 303 1.07 -24.57 2.88
N PRO A 304 0.99 -25.88 2.60
CA PRO A 304 -0.11 -26.74 3.03
C PRO A 304 -0.44 -26.63 4.53
N ALA A 305 0.57 -26.40 5.38
CA ALA A 305 0.40 -26.24 6.84
C ALA A 305 -0.49 -25.03 7.20
N TYR A 306 -0.56 -24.01 6.35
CA TYR A 306 -1.39 -22.81 6.61
C TYR A 306 -2.86 -22.97 6.21
N SER A 307 -3.23 -24.03 5.50
CA SER A 307 -4.59 -24.23 4.96
C SER A 307 -5.69 -24.17 6.02
N ASN A 308 -5.40 -24.60 7.27
CA ASN A 308 -6.33 -24.59 8.39
C ASN A 308 -6.59 -23.16 8.93
N ALA A 309 -5.77 -22.18 8.54
CA ALA A 309 -5.90 -20.79 8.96
C ALA A 309 -6.76 -19.94 8.00
N SER A 310 -7.54 -20.55 7.08
CA SER A 310 -8.36 -19.84 6.11
C SER A 310 -9.36 -18.86 6.72
N VAL A 311 -9.88 -19.14 7.91
CA VAL A 311 -10.76 -18.23 8.65
C VAL A 311 -10.06 -16.91 8.97
N LEU A 312 -8.75 -16.89 9.19
CA LEU A 312 -7.97 -15.68 9.46
C LEU A 312 -7.93 -14.77 8.22
N VAL A 313 -7.83 -15.36 7.02
CA VAL A 313 -7.87 -14.61 5.74
C VAL A 313 -9.23 -13.93 5.58
N ILE A 314 -10.31 -14.63 5.87
CA ILE A 314 -11.68 -14.10 5.79
C ILE A 314 -11.84 -12.89 6.72
N MET A 315 -11.44 -13.04 7.98
CA MET A 315 -11.54 -11.95 8.97
C MET A 315 -10.66 -10.76 8.61
N LEU A 316 -9.42 -11.01 8.18
CA LEU A 316 -8.52 -9.96 7.69
C LEU A 316 -9.04 -9.32 6.41
N GLY A 317 -9.70 -10.08 5.53
CA GLY A 317 -10.37 -9.56 4.34
C GLY A 317 -11.40 -8.49 4.70
N PHE A 318 -12.30 -8.77 5.65
CA PHE A 318 -13.26 -7.77 6.13
C PHE A 318 -12.59 -6.58 6.82
N LYS A 319 -11.57 -6.82 7.68
CA LYS A 319 -10.80 -5.74 8.30
C LYS A 319 -10.17 -4.84 7.25
N THR A 320 -9.53 -5.42 6.24
CA THR A 320 -8.87 -4.67 5.15
C THR A 320 -9.89 -3.93 4.28
N PHE A 321 -11.05 -4.53 4.01
CA PHE A 321 -12.15 -3.87 3.29
C PHE A 321 -12.61 -2.60 4.01
N PHE A 322 -12.90 -2.66 5.29
CA PHE A 322 -13.29 -1.49 6.07
C PHE A 322 -12.16 -0.46 6.19
N TYR A 323 -10.92 -0.92 6.31
CA TYR A 323 -9.75 -0.05 6.30
C TYR A 323 -9.60 0.72 4.97
N VAL A 324 -9.79 0.07 3.83
CA VAL A 324 -9.73 0.69 2.49
C VAL A 324 -10.76 1.82 2.37
N LEU A 325 -11.97 1.60 2.84
CA LEU A 325 -13.02 2.63 2.84
C LEU A 325 -12.65 3.81 3.74
N SER A 326 -12.28 3.52 4.99
CA SER A 326 -11.88 4.55 5.96
C SER A 326 -10.68 5.36 5.46
N SER A 327 -9.66 4.69 4.93
CA SER A 327 -8.48 5.35 4.37
C SER A 327 -8.85 6.26 3.21
N THR A 328 -9.71 5.80 2.28
CA THR A 328 -10.15 6.62 1.14
C THR A 328 -10.93 7.85 1.60
N PHE A 329 -11.84 7.70 2.58
CA PHE A 329 -12.58 8.84 3.12
C PHE A 329 -11.65 9.84 3.82
N ASN A 330 -10.67 9.36 4.56
CA ASN A 330 -9.66 10.17 5.22
C ASN A 330 -8.76 10.90 4.22
N ASP A 331 -8.33 10.25 3.14
CA ASP A 331 -7.53 10.85 2.08
C ASP A 331 -8.29 11.98 1.36
N ILE A 332 -9.59 11.80 1.13
CA ILE A 332 -10.46 12.85 0.58
C ILE A 332 -10.55 14.02 1.56
N LEU A 333 -10.81 13.77 2.85
CA LEU A 333 -10.91 14.81 3.88
C LEU A 333 -9.62 15.62 4.01
N VAL A 334 -8.46 14.97 3.99
CA VAL A 334 -7.15 15.62 4.00
C VAL A 334 -6.91 16.42 2.72
N SER A 335 -7.39 15.93 1.56
CA SER A 335 -7.15 16.58 0.27
C SER A 335 -8.02 17.81 0.03
N ILE A 336 -9.19 17.91 0.67
CA ILE A 336 -10.04 19.12 0.59
C ILE A 336 -9.62 20.22 1.56
N GLU A 337 -8.61 19.99 2.41
CA GLU A 337 -8.10 20.99 3.34
C GLU A 337 -7.29 22.07 2.61
N THR A 338 -7.53 23.33 2.95
CA THR A 338 -6.95 24.49 2.27
C THR A 338 -6.11 25.37 3.18
N ILE A 339 -5.99 25.03 4.45
CA ILE A 339 -5.30 25.86 5.47
C ILE A 339 -3.85 26.14 5.13
N ASP A 340 -3.20 25.22 4.44
CA ASP A 340 -1.82 25.32 4.00
C ASP A 340 -1.62 26.19 2.75
N ILE A 341 -2.69 26.82 2.23
CA ILE A 341 -2.64 27.85 1.18
C ILE A 341 -2.39 29.23 1.80
N GLU A 342 -2.81 29.43 3.05
CA GLU A 342 -2.61 30.69 3.74
C GLU A 342 -1.13 30.94 4.02
N LYS A 343 -0.67 32.18 3.79
CA LYS A 343 0.72 32.57 4.11
C LYS A 343 0.88 32.66 5.65
N ASN A 344 1.70 31.77 6.21
CA ASN A 344 2.06 31.74 7.65
C ASN A 344 0.88 31.60 8.63
N PRO A 345 0.02 30.58 8.53
CA PRO A 345 -1.02 30.37 9.52
C PRO A 345 -0.41 30.03 10.89
N LYS A 346 -1.07 30.51 11.96
CA LYS A 346 -0.65 30.18 13.32
C LYS A 346 -0.75 28.67 13.61
N TYR A 347 0.08 28.14 14.49
CA TYR A 347 0.04 26.71 14.90
C TYR A 347 -1.36 26.26 15.36
N SER A 348 -2.08 27.12 16.10
CA SER A 348 -3.43 26.84 16.58
C SER A 348 -4.44 26.56 15.47
N VAL A 349 -4.22 27.09 14.28
CA VAL A 349 -5.08 26.89 13.11
C VAL A 349 -4.85 25.51 12.50
N TYR A 350 -3.58 25.06 12.44
CA TYR A 350 -3.26 23.68 12.00
C TYR A 350 -3.86 22.60 12.92
N ILE A 351 -3.85 22.80 14.24
CA ILE A 351 -4.44 21.86 15.21
C ILE A 351 -5.95 21.70 15.00
N LYS A 352 -6.64 22.75 14.53
CA LYS A 352 -8.08 22.71 14.21
C LYS A 352 -8.38 22.18 12.80
N SER A 353 -7.36 21.95 11.99
CA SER A 353 -7.52 21.52 10.60
C SER A 353 -7.72 20.00 10.47
N LYS A 354 -8.22 19.58 9.30
CA LYS A 354 -8.33 18.15 8.96
C LYS A 354 -6.96 17.47 8.85
N LEU A 355 -5.88 18.25 8.58
CA LEU A 355 -4.50 17.75 8.55
C LEU A 355 -4.02 17.21 9.90
N PHE A 356 -4.59 17.70 11.01
CA PHE A 356 -4.31 17.21 12.35
C PHE A 356 -5.42 16.28 12.85
N LEU A 357 -6.68 16.63 12.62
CA LEU A 357 -7.84 15.88 13.10
C LEU A 357 -7.84 14.43 12.59
N ILE A 358 -7.61 14.23 11.28
CA ILE A 358 -7.67 12.89 10.68
C ILE A 358 -6.55 11.98 11.19
N PRO A 359 -5.26 12.40 11.22
CA PRO A 359 -4.22 11.61 11.89
C PRO A 359 -4.50 11.33 13.36
N THR A 360 -5.10 12.29 14.09
CA THR A 360 -5.48 12.09 15.50
C THR A 360 -6.50 10.97 15.64
N ILE A 361 -7.55 11.00 14.82
CA ILE A 361 -8.57 9.92 14.79
C ILE A 361 -7.92 8.56 14.52
N ASN A 362 -7.02 8.49 13.54
CA ASN A 362 -6.31 7.27 13.21
C ASN A 362 -5.40 6.80 14.35
N ASN A 363 -4.65 7.71 14.99
CA ASN A 363 -3.78 7.38 16.12
C ASN A 363 -4.59 6.89 17.33
N ILE A 364 -5.73 7.50 17.62
CA ILE A 364 -6.66 7.05 18.68
C ILE A 364 -7.20 5.65 18.35
N GLN A 365 -7.62 5.43 17.11
CA GLN A 365 -8.07 4.11 16.65
C GLN A 365 -7.03 3.02 16.93
N TYR A 366 -5.79 3.25 16.52
CA TYR A 366 -4.70 2.30 16.74
C TYR A 366 -4.35 2.14 18.23
N GLY A 367 -4.40 3.22 19.01
CA GLY A 367 -4.21 3.15 20.47
C GLY A 367 -5.26 2.28 21.15
N ILE A 368 -6.54 2.48 20.82
CA ILE A 368 -7.64 1.66 21.34
C ILE A 368 -7.49 0.20 20.90
N TYR A 369 -7.15 -0.01 19.61
CA TYR A 369 -6.91 -1.36 19.06
C TYR A 369 -5.83 -2.10 19.86
N ILE A 370 -4.68 -1.47 20.13
CA ILE A 370 -3.59 -2.09 20.88
C ILE A 370 -4.02 -2.44 22.30
N VAL A 371 -4.70 -1.53 23.00
CA VAL A 371 -5.19 -1.79 24.36
C VAL A 371 -6.17 -2.96 24.37
N VAL A 372 -7.17 -2.97 23.48
CA VAL A 372 -8.14 -4.08 23.37
C VAL A 372 -7.43 -5.40 23.06
N MET A 373 -6.49 -5.38 22.12
CA MET A 373 -5.71 -6.57 21.74
C MET A 373 -4.92 -7.13 22.93
N ILE A 374 -4.22 -6.28 23.68
CA ILE A 374 -3.47 -6.70 24.87
C ILE A 374 -4.39 -7.36 25.89
N ILE A 375 -5.52 -6.73 26.23
CA ILE A 375 -6.47 -7.27 27.22
C ILE A 375 -7.00 -8.62 26.75
N VAL A 376 -7.44 -8.72 25.51
CA VAL A 376 -8.01 -9.95 24.94
C VAL A 376 -6.99 -11.07 24.90
N LEU A 377 -5.78 -10.79 24.42
CA LEU A 377 -4.71 -11.80 24.36
C LEU A 377 -4.26 -12.26 25.75
N PHE A 378 -4.18 -11.34 26.71
CA PHE A 378 -3.80 -11.69 28.07
C PHE A 378 -4.82 -12.63 28.74
N ILE A 379 -6.10 -12.35 28.56
CA ILE A 379 -7.18 -13.21 29.09
C ILE A 379 -7.19 -14.58 28.40
N LEU A 380 -7.07 -14.61 27.07
CA LEU A 380 -7.16 -15.87 26.32
C LEU A 380 -5.91 -16.73 26.43
N ASN A 381 -4.73 -16.15 26.59
CA ASN A 381 -3.49 -16.90 26.78
C ASN A 381 -3.49 -17.69 28.08
N SER A 382 -4.17 -17.18 29.12
CA SER A 382 -4.35 -17.90 30.40
C SER A 382 -5.24 -19.14 30.27
N THR A 383 -6.07 -19.23 29.21
CA THR A 383 -7.00 -20.35 28.97
C THR A 383 -6.45 -21.44 28.04
N HIS A 384 -5.14 -21.39 27.73
CA HIS A 384 -4.43 -22.38 26.87
C HIS A 384 -5.08 -22.61 25.49
N GLN A 385 -5.62 -21.54 24.86
CA GLN A 385 -6.24 -21.61 23.55
C GLN A 385 -5.23 -21.96 22.43
N SER A 386 -5.71 -22.53 21.33
CA SER A 386 -4.89 -22.80 20.15
C SER A 386 -4.33 -21.51 19.55
N GLN A 387 -3.16 -21.58 18.86
CA GLN A 387 -2.53 -20.42 18.22
C GLN A 387 -3.45 -19.76 17.19
N ILE A 388 -4.23 -20.54 16.43
CA ILE A 388 -5.21 -20.02 15.46
C ILE A 388 -6.33 -19.25 16.21
N GLU A 389 -6.79 -19.75 17.35
CA GLU A 389 -7.82 -19.07 18.14
C GLU A 389 -7.33 -17.74 18.70
N LEU A 390 -6.11 -17.69 19.24
CA LEU A 390 -5.48 -16.45 19.71
C LEU A 390 -5.36 -15.41 18.58
N VAL A 391 -4.94 -15.86 17.39
CA VAL A 391 -4.83 -14.97 16.22
C VAL A 391 -6.20 -14.50 15.72
N LYS A 392 -7.24 -15.34 15.79
CA LYS A 392 -8.63 -14.92 15.47
C LYS A 392 -9.06 -13.74 16.35
N TRP A 393 -8.84 -13.83 17.64
CA TRP A 393 -9.19 -12.76 18.59
C TRP A 393 -8.31 -11.51 18.42
N TRP A 394 -7.04 -11.67 18.08
CA TRP A 394 -6.18 -10.56 17.68
C TRP A 394 -6.78 -9.81 16.47
N ILE A 395 -7.14 -10.53 15.40
CA ILE A 395 -7.74 -9.93 14.20
C ILE A 395 -9.09 -9.31 14.51
N PHE A 396 -9.92 -9.99 15.33
CA PHE A 396 -11.24 -9.52 15.74
C PHE A 396 -11.17 -8.21 16.53
N SER A 397 -10.17 -8.06 17.40
CA SER A 397 -9.91 -6.80 18.10
C SER A 397 -9.67 -5.64 17.12
N GLY A 398 -8.90 -5.89 16.05
CA GLY A 398 -8.67 -4.92 15.00
C GLY A 398 -9.92 -4.63 14.15
N LEU A 399 -10.74 -5.66 13.86
CA LEU A 399 -11.97 -5.50 13.09
C LEU A 399 -12.99 -4.65 13.85
N ILE A 400 -13.23 -4.98 15.12
CA ILE A 400 -14.23 -4.28 15.97
C ILE A 400 -13.86 -2.82 16.18
N THR A 401 -12.56 -2.51 16.30
CA THR A 401 -12.08 -1.13 16.43
C THR A 401 -12.13 -0.37 15.11
N THR A 402 -12.06 -1.03 13.96
CA THR A 402 -12.07 -0.34 12.65
C THR A 402 -13.47 0.18 12.28
N ILE A 403 -14.54 -0.54 12.62
CA ILE A 403 -15.92 -0.19 12.22
C ILE A 403 -16.38 1.17 12.75
N PRO A 404 -16.27 1.50 14.06
CA PRO A 404 -16.69 2.79 14.57
C PRO A 404 -15.95 3.96 13.91
N PHE A 405 -14.65 3.80 13.65
CA PHE A 405 -13.83 4.84 13.03
C PHE A 405 -14.12 5.01 11.54
N LEU A 406 -14.52 3.95 10.83
CA LEU A 406 -15.07 4.06 9.48
C LEU A 406 -16.36 4.91 9.48
N ILE A 407 -17.26 4.66 10.43
CA ILE A 407 -18.51 5.41 10.57
C ILE A 407 -18.20 6.90 10.85
N ILE A 408 -17.27 7.19 11.76
CA ILE A 408 -16.82 8.56 12.05
C ILE A 408 -16.27 9.23 10.79
N SER A 409 -15.38 8.54 10.04
CA SER A 409 -14.79 9.07 8.80
C SER A 409 -15.87 9.36 7.74
N TRP A 410 -16.90 8.51 7.64
CA TRP A 410 -18.03 8.72 6.75
C TRP A 410 -18.86 9.94 7.14
N PHE A 411 -19.23 10.09 8.41
CA PHE A 411 -19.97 11.25 8.87
C PHE A 411 -19.20 12.56 8.68
N LEU A 412 -17.89 12.54 8.96
CA LEU A 412 -17.03 13.69 8.69
C LEU A 412 -17.00 14.04 7.20
N LEU A 413 -16.94 13.04 6.33
CA LEU A 413 -16.95 13.24 4.87
C LEU A 413 -18.28 13.84 4.42
N GLN A 414 -19.41 13.31 4.88
CA GLN A 414 -20.75 13.81 4.54
C GLN A 414 -20.95 15.28 4.96
N LYS A 415 -20.43 15.65 6.13
CA LYS A 415 -20.51 17.04 6.62
C LYS A 415 -19.84 18.04 5.68
N HIS A 416 -18.79 17.64 4.95
CA HIS A 416 -17.99 18.54 4.12
C HIS A 416 -18.33 18.42 2.61
N VAL A 417 -18.76 17.25 2.16
CA VAL A 417 -18.93 16.93 0.73
C VAL A 417 -20.33 16.35 0.49
N LYS A 418 -21.39 16.78 0.99
CA LYS A 418 -22.81 16.36 0.77
C LYS A 418 -23.01 15.21 -0.22
N LEU A 419 -22.40 14.06 0.06
CA LEU A 419 -22.39 12.89 -0.80
C LEU A 419 -23.45 11.87 -0.41
N SER A 420 -24.10 11.25 -1.41
CA SER A 420 -24.85 10.01 -1.20
C SER A 420 -23.96 8.81 -1.54
N PHE A 421 -23.92 7.84 -0.63
CA PHE A 421 -23.20 6.59 -0.88
C PHE A 421 -23.85 5.82 -2.05
N PRO A 422 -23.08 5.17 -2.94
CA PRO A 422 -23.62 4.50 -4.13
C PRO A 422 -24.21 3.10 -3.80
N TYR A 423 -25.19 3.02 -2.89
CA TYR A 423 -25.77 1.75 -2.40
C TYR A 423 -26.22 0.81 -3.50
N ILE A 424 -26.93 1.33 -4.52
CA ILE A 424 -27.50 0.52 -5.60
C ILE A 424 -26.39 -0.17 -6.40
N SER A 425 -25.32 0.56 -6.79
CA SER A 425 -24.18 -0.03 -7.48
C SER A 425 -23.43 -1.03 -6.60
N THR A 426 -23.27 -0.72 -5.31
CA THR A 426 -22.63 -1.60 -4.32
C THR A 426 -23.35 -2.93 -4.19
N ILE A 427 -24.69 -2.93 -4.12
CA ILE A 427 -25.50 -4.15 -4.08
C ILE A 427 -25.32 -4.97 -5.35
N LYS A 428 -25.33 -4.33 -6.53
CA LYS A 428 -25.12 -5.02 -7.81
C LYS A 428 -23.74 -5.69 -7.89
N TYR A 429 -22.70 -5.03 -7.36
CA TYR A 429 -21.35 -5.61 -7.27
C TYR A 429 -21.31 -6.79 -6.29
N GLY A 430 -22.06 -6.72 -5.18
CA GLY A 430 -22.27 -7.83 -4.26
C GLY A 430 -22.94 -9.04 -4.94
N ILE A 431 -23.99 -8.80 -5.73
CA ILE A 431 -24.67 -9.85 -6.53
C ILE A 431 -23.70 -10.50 -7.52
N GLY A 432 -22.91 -9.70 -8.25
CA GLY A 432 -21.89 -10.22 -9.16
C GLY A 432 -20.84 -11.09 -8.45
N THR A 433 -20.38 -10.65 -7.28
CA THR A 433 -19.42 -11.40 -6.47
C THR A 433 -20.00 -12.71 -5.92
N THR A 434 -21.25 -12.70 -5.46
CA THR A 434 -21.94 -13.92 -5.00
C THR A 434 -22.20 -14.89 -6.14
N ALA A 435 -22.59 -14.42 -7.32
CA ALA A 435 -22.73 -15.28 -8.51
C ALA A 435 -21.41 -15.95 -8.88
N SER A 436 -20.30 -15.19 -8.85
CA SER A 436 -18.95 -15.75 -9.08
C SER A 436 -18.55 -16.78 -8.02
N GLY A 437 -18.93 -16.55 -6.76
CA GLY A 437 -18.67 -17.49 -5.66
C GLY A 437 -19.47 -18.79 -5.79
N LEU A 438 -20.72 -18.72 -6.24
CA LEU A 438 -21.51 -19.91 -6.54
C LEU A 438 -20.91 -20.72 -7.69
N ALA A 439 -20.46 -20.05 -8.75
CA ALA A 439 -19.78 -20.73 -9.86
C ALA A 439 -18.50 -21.43 -9.38
N PHE A 440 -17.65 -20.73 -8.60
CA PHE A 440 -16.46 -21.33 -7.99
C PHE A 440 -16.82 -22.59 -7.17
N HIS A 441 -17.87 -22.52 -6.37
CA HIS A 441 -18.28 -23.69 -5.57
C HIS A 441 -18.67 -24.89 -6.44
N MET A 442 -19.24 -24.62 -7.62
CA MET A 442 -19.63 -25.69 -8.58
C MET A 442 -18.44 -26.26 -9.35
N THR A 443 -17.44 -25.44 -9.67
CA THR A 443 -16.35 -25.80 -10.58
C THR A 443 -15.06 -26.19 -9.87
N SER A 444 -14.81 -25.67 -8.66
CA SER A 444 -13.55 -25.84 -7.95
C SER A 444 -13.10 -27.28 -7.75
N ASN A 445 -14.04 -28.21 -7.55
CA ASN A 445 -13.73 -29.64 -7.42
C ASN A 445 -13.20 -30.28 -8.70
N PHE A 446 -13.46 -29.68 -9.88
CA PHE A 446 -12.98 -30.17 -11.15
C PHE A 446 -11.57 -29.63 -11.48
N PHE A 447 -11.26 -28.44 -11.06
CA PHE A 447 -10.04 -27.73 -11.46
C PHE A 447 -8.99 -27.62 -10.35
N ILE A 448 -9.39 -27.63 -9.06
CA ILE A 448 -8.47 -27.50 -7.94
C ILE A 448 -8.19 -28.84 -7.31
N ASN A 449 -7.05 -29.42 -7.65
CA ASN A 449 -6.53 -30.63 -7.02
C ASN A 449 -5.45 -30.24 -5.99
N TYR A 450 -5.70 -30.46 -4.70
CA TYR A 450 -4.76 -30.15 -3.62
C TYR A 450 -3.55 -31.09 -3.64
N HIS A 451 -2.63 -30.83 -4.56
CA HIS A 451 -1.38 -31.58 -4.70
C HIS A 451 -0.21 -30.78 -4.12
N ARG A 452 0.80 -31.44 -3.52
CA ARG A 452 1.97 -30.77 -2.93
C ARG A 452 2.82 -30.02 -3.96
N SER A 453 2.83 -30.47 -5.22
CA SER A 453 3.50 -29.78 -6.31
C SER A 453 2.73 -28.50 -6.66
N ILE A 454 3.40 -27.36 -6.53
CA ILE A 454 2.80 -26.06 -6.88
C ILE A 454 2.50 -25.96 -8.38
N TYR A 455 3.25 -26.67 -9.22
CA TYR A 455 3.08 -26.68 -10.67
C TYR A 455 1.78 -27.34 -11.10
N ASP A 456 1.31 -28.34 -10.34
CA ASP A 456 0.06 -29.05 -10.61
C ASP A 456 -1.15 -28.35 -9.97
N PHE A 457 -0.93 -27.64 -8.86
CA PHE A 457 -1.99 -26.98 -8.09
C PHE A 457 -2.33 -25.58 -8.61
N LEU A 458 -1.29 -24.76 -8.86
CA LEU A 458 -1.46 -23.32 -9.16
C LEU A 458 -2.23 -23.04 -10.46
N PRO A 459 -2.06 -23.79 -11.56
CA PRO A 459 -2.83 -23.57 -12.80
C PRO A 459 -4.33 -23.66 -12.58
N GLY A 460 -4.81 -24.64 -11.81
CA GLY A 460 -6.23 -24.78 -11.48
C GLY A 460 -6.77 -23.59 -10.69
N VAL A 461 -6.01 -23.09 -9.72
CA VAL A 461 -6.38 -21.91 -8.92
C VAL A 461 -6.44 -20.66 -9.81
N ILE A 462 -5.47 -20.48 -10.72
CA ILE A 462 -5.46 -19.34 -11.66
C ILE A 462 -6.67 -19.42 -12.60
N PHE A 463 -6.97 -20.59 -13.13
CA PHE A 463 -8.11 -20.82 -14.03
C PHE A 463 -9.43 -20.46 -13.34
N GLU A 464 -9.63 -20.91 -12.11
CA GLU A 464 -10.80 -20.56 -11.29
C GLU A 464 -10.87 -19.06 -10.98
N ALA A 465 -9.74 -18.41 -10.75
CA ALA A 465 -9.71 -16.95 -10.56
C ALA A 465 -10.14 -16.18 -11.82
N VAL A 466 -9.76 -16.68 -13.01
CA VAL A 466 -10.20 -16.12 -14.30
C VAL A 466 -11.70 -16.33 -14.49
N ILE A 467 -12.24 -17.51 -14.19
CA ILE A 467 -13.69 -17.78 -14.23
C ILE A 467 -14.43 -16.82 -13.29
N PHE A 468 -13.96 -16.70 -12.04
CA PHE A 468 -14.54 -15.81 -11.05
C PHE A 468 -14.63 -14.36 -11.56
N LEU A 469 -13.52 -13.82 -12.06
CA LEU A 469 -13.47 -12.47 -12.60
C LEU A 469 -14.35 -12.32 -13.86
N GLY A 470 -14.36 -13.30 -14.75
CA GLY A 470 -15.20 -13.31 -15.95
C GLY A 470 -16.68 -13.23 -15.63
N ILE A 471 -17.16 -14.03 -14.69
CA ILE A 471 -18.56 -14.03 -14.24
C ILE A 471 -18.90 -12.73 -13.52
N TYR A 472 -18.00 -12.23 -12.67
CA TYR A 472 -18.17 -10.93 -12.00
C TYR A 472 -18.34 -9.79 -13.02
N LEU A 473 -17.45 -9.71 -13.99
CA LEU A 473 -17.51 -8.67 -15.04
C LEU A 473 -18.77 -8.80 -15.90
N PHE A 474 -19.13 -10.02 -16.28
CA PHE A 474 -20.35 -10.26 -17.07
C PHE A 474 -21.61 -9.86 -16.32
N THR A 475 -21.77 -10.31 -15.08
CA THR A 475 -22.94 -10.00 -14.26
C THR A 475 -23.05 -8.52 -13.94
N THR A 476 -21.94 -7.86 -13.58
CA THR A 476 -21.96 -6.42 -13.32
C THR A 476 -22.16 -5.58 -14.57
N TYR A 477 -21.66 -6.01 -15.74
CA TYR A 477 -21.95 -5.38 -17.03
C TYR A 477 -23.44 -5.43 -17.36
N MET A 478 -24.11 -6.57 -17.10
CA MET A 478 -25.55 -6.70 -17.34
C MET A 478 -26.38 -5.85 -16.38
N LEU A 479 -26.01 -5.80 -15.11
CA LEU A 479 -26.82 -5.17 -14.06
C LEU A 479 -26.58 -3.67 -13.89
N ASP A 480 -25.35 -3.16 -14.12
CA ASP A 480 -24.97 -1.79 -13.76
C ASP A 480 -24.51 -0.95 -14.96
N GLU A 481 -25.25 0.14 -15.21
CA GLU A 481 -24.93 1.09 -16.29
C GLU A 481 -23.55 1.75 -16.08
N LYS A 482 -23.18 2.02 -14.83
CA LYS A 482 -21.88 2.62 -14.51
C LYS A 482 -20.71 1.69 -14.86
N THR A 483 -20.91 0.38 -14.70
CA THR A 483 -19.94 -0.63 -15.16
C THR A 483 -19.81 -0.59 -16.68
N ARG A 484 -20.91 -0.51 -17.42
CA ARG A 484 -20.89 -0.36 -18.88
C ARG A 484 -20.15 0.89 -19.34
N LEU A 485 -20.42 2.03 -18.70
CA LEU A 485 -19.72 3.29 -18.96
C LEU A 485 -18.24 3.21 -18.64
N LEU A 486 -17.87 2.56 -17.53
CA LEU A 486 -16.47 2.36 -17.13
C LEU A 486 -15.72 1.51 -18.16
N LEU A 487 -16.27 0.36 -18.56
CA LEU A 487 -15.66 -0.51 -19.57
C LEU A 487 -15.58 0.17 -20.94
N LYS A 488 -16.61 0.92 -21.34
CA LYS A 488 -16.58 1.74 -22.57
C LYS A 488 -15.50 2.83 -22.50
N ALA A 489 -15.33 3.48 -21.36
CA ALA A 489 -14.28 4.48 -21.18
C ALA A 489 -12.89 3.84 -21.29
N ILE A 490 -12.70 2.64 -20.73
CA ILE A 490 -11.44 1.87 -20.86
C ILE A 490 -11.17 1.55 -22.34
N THR A 491 -12.14 0.98 -23.06
CA THR A 491 -11.97 0.62 -24.48
C THR A 491 -11.70 1.84 -25.37
N THR A 492 -12.43 2.95 -25.17
CA THR A 492 -12.25 4.18 -25.96
C THR A 492 -10.87 4.83 -25.71
N GLU A 493 -10.36 4.79 -24.49
CA GLU A 493 -9.02 5.31 -24.19
C GLU A 493 -7.88 4.47 -24.81
N PHE A 494 -8.10 3.16 -24.99
CA PHE A 494 -7.14 2.29 -25.66
C PHE A 494 -7.22 2.41 -27.20
N THR A 495 -8.41 2.64 -27.77
CA THR A 495 -8.61 2.76 -29.23
C THR A 495 -8.25 4.13 -29.79
N ASN A 496 -8.45 5.22 -29.06
CA ASN A 496 -8.14 6.59 -29.52
C ASN A 496 -6.66 6.98 -29.41
N ARG A 497 -5.76 6.02 -29.20
CA ARG A 497 -4.29 6.22 -29.19
C ARG A 497 -3.58 5.72 -30.44
N ASN A 498 -4.32 5.26 -31.44
CA ASN A 498 -3.78 4.94 -32.77
C ASN A 498 -3.99 6.10 -33.75
#